data_6ed674c35d754c23d5ddb31204c149fa
#
_entry.id   6ed674c35d754c23d5ddb31204c149fa
#
_cell.length_a   1.000
_cell.length_b   1.000
_cell.length_c   1.000
_cell.angle_alpha   90.00
_cell.angle_beta   90.00
_cell.angle_gamma   90.00
#
_symmetry.space_group_name_H-M   'P 1'
#
loop_
_entity.id
_entity.type
_entity.pdbx_description
1 polymer ?
#
loop_
_entity_poly.entity_id
_entity_poly.type
_entity_poly.pdbx_seq_one_letter_code
_entity_poly.pdbx_strand_id
1 'polypeptide(L)'
;MIRMHFRLISTLLFTAFSIPLQAAVSLPAGNAVSMPTTAEGPAKAAMDVFKEGRHAKGVELATPLAEQGNAEALYLLGFAHESGQGTEASKEKALEYYRKAAAGKHKDAIYRMSFILLASDKEEERDQARQALETAAKDDPAVAGRILGEAYLRGLLTPAPDPDKAVFWWERAASDGDILSVLLLARFYEGQFGFPELKDPKLSLVNYTKAATLGNTGAMAALGSRLLSGDEKIRDEKKGREWLKKAIEAKEYSAYLALGDYEENVKKDLKAALAEYERGKDAGQIDCMLRTADFYLEGKSVEKDADRGIALLRKAAEAGNPIANFRIAAQLLAAEKPEVANLLGGYGYLLAAANGNLPDAQNELGLLYLSGKMGVADTSAGIAWLTRAAQGGNAQAQNNLATVYERGITGLPRNIENAGQLYALAANQGHGPATLALARLVYQGVGTKSDPIKAWALATLAVERGQKEADALVTEVATKLDEKQRVAALKELETMKSGKAPEKKDDASVPAPTAPAIAPGPKKVKPVK
;
A
#
# COMPACT_ATOMS: atom_id res chain seq x y z
N MET A 1 29.04 -8.44 16.19
CA MET A 1 28.30 -9.71 16.41
C MET A 1 26.82 -9.35 16.44
N ILE A 2 26.16 -9.33 15.27
CA ILE A 2 24.73 -9.02 15.16
C ILE A 2 24.02 -10.37 15.37
N ARG A 3 23.43 -10.56 16.54
CA ARG A 3 22.55 -11.70 16.80
C ARG A 3 21.24 -11.46 16.04
N MET A 4 21.02 -12.21 14.97
CA MET A 4 19.69 -12.39 14.39
C MET A 4 18.83 -13.12 15.42
N HIS A 5 17.96 -12.41 16.10
CA HIS A 5 16.90 -13.02 16.89
C HIS A 5 15.72 -13.23 15.93
N PHE A 6 15.67 -14.41 15.30
CA PHE A 6 14.41 -14.97 14.84
C PHE A 6 13.58 -15.33 16.09
N ARG A 7 12.99 -14.32 16.72
CA ARG A 7 11.87 -14.58 17.62
C ARG A 7 10.67 -14.84 16.73
N LEU A 8 10.11 -16.05 16.87
CA LEU A 8 8.75 -16.35 16.46
C LEU A 8 7.85 -15.21 16.93
N ILE A 9 7.46 -14.34 16.00
CA ILE A 9 6.41 -13.37 16.22
C ILE A 9 5.10 -14.11 15.99
N SER A 10 4.72 -14.92 16.98
CA SER A 10 3.34 -15.28 17.24
C SER A 10 2.77 -14.22 18.18
N THR A 11 2.54 -13.03 17.68
CA THR A 11 1.69 -12.06 18.37
C THR A 11 1.24 -10.98 17.38
N LEU A 12 -0.06 -10.97 17.14
CA LEU A 12 -0.85 -9.83 16.72
C LEU A 12 -0.49 -9.20 15.35
N LEU A 13 -0.92 -9.84 14.30
CA LEU A 13 -1.30 -9.12 13.08
C LEU A 13 -2.77 -8.64 13.16
N PHE A 14 -3.06 -7.78 14.14
CA PHE A 14 -4.01 -6.70 13.95
C PHE A 14 -3.23 -5.51 13.36
N THR A 15 -2.56 -5.70 12.27
CA THR A 15 -2.25 -4.60 11.39
C THR A 15 -3.48 -4.42 10.52
N ALA A 16 -4.35 -3.49 10.93
CA ALA A 16 -5.08 -2.71 9.96
C ALA A 16 -4.11 -2.49 8.79
N PHE A 17 -4.51 -2.90 7.58
CA PHE A 17 -3.82 -2.52 6.36
C PHE A 17 -3.83 -0.99 6.29
N SER A 18 -2.91 -0.35 6.97
CA SER A 18 -2.50 1.02 6.67
C SER A 18 -1.64 0.90 5.41
N ILE A 19 -2.32 0.77 4.29
CA ILE A 19 -1.72 1.02 2.98
C ILE A 19 -1.28 2.48 3.05
N PRO A 20 0.02 2.80 2.89
CA PRO A 20 0.45 4.19 2.83
C PRO A 20 -0.38 4.90 1.76
N LEU A 21 -0.76 6.14 2.00
CA LEU A 21 -1.64 6.96 1.14
C LEU A 21 -1.22 6.93 -0.35
N GLN A 22 0.07 6.68 -0.62
CA GLN A 22 0.63 6.51 -1.97
C GLN A 22 0.32 5.15 -2.63
N ALA A 23 -0.04 4.11 -1.85
CA ALA A 23 -0.33 2.77 -2.40
C ALA A 23 -1.82 2.42 -2.43
N ALA A 24 -2.67 3.15 -1.65
CA ALA A 24 -4.07 2.79 -1.47
C ALA A 24 -5.01 3.35 -2.54
N VAL A 25 -4.59 4.37 -3.27
CA VAL A 25 -5.36 4.98 -4.37
C VAL A 25 -4.39 5.13 -5.53
N SER A 26 -4.01 4.04 -6.17
CA SER A 26 -3.59 4.16 -7.53
C SER A 26 -4.85 4.63 -8.29
N LEU A 27 -4.80 5.84 -8.85
CA LEU A 27 -5.57 6.08 -10.08
C LEU A 27 -5.28 4.81 -10.90
N PRO A 28 -6.30 4.08 -11.35
CA PRO A 28 -6.04 2.85 -12.06
C PRO A 28 -4.95 3.17 -13.08
N ALA A 29 -3.77 2.58 -12.88
CA ALA A 29 -2.67 2.73 -13.81
C ALA A 29 -3.24 2.36 -15.15
N GLY A 30 -3.38 3.32 -16.07
CA GLY A 30 -3.88 3.23 -17.43
C GLY A 30 -4.88 2.15 -17.85
N ASN A 31 -5.13 1.17 -17.01
CA ASN A 31 -5.87 -0.07 -17.31
C ASN A 31 -7.32 -0.08 -16.83
N ALA A 32 -7.81 0.93 -16.15
CA ALA A 32 -9.18 0.87 -15.60
C ALA A 32 -10.24 1.47 -16.51
N VAL A 33 -9.87 2.20 -17.54
CA VAL A 33 -10.78 2.46 -18.66
C VAL A 33 -10.39 1.46 -19.75
N SER A 34 -11.00 0.28 -19.73
CA SER A 34 -10.92 -0.65 -20.84
C SER A 34 -11.36 0.07 -22.12
N MET A 35 -10.82 -0.36 -23.27
CA MET A 35 -11.38 0.06 -24.55
C MET A 35 -12.90 -0.09 -24.52
N PRO A 36 -13.68 0.85 -25.11
CA PRO A 36 -15.13 0.74 -25.12
C PRO A 36 -15.54 -0.63 -25.62
N THR A 37 -16.43 -1.26 -24.88
CA THR A 37 -16.89 -2.63 -25.19
C THR A 37 -17.73 -2.67 -26.46
N THR A 38 -18.33 -1.54 -26.84
CA THR A 38 -19.20 -1.41 -28.02
C THR A 38 -18.93 -0.07 -28.70
N ALA A 39 -18.32 -0.10 -29.88
CA ALA A 39 -18.38 1.03 -30.81
C ALA A 39 -19.61 0.86 -31.69
N GLU A 40 -20.36 1.93 -31.92
CA GLU A 40 -21.44 1.97 -32.88
C GLU A 40 -21.05 2.85 -34.08
N GLY A 41 -21.66 2.60 -35.26
CA GLY A 41 -21.43 3.43 -36.43
C GLY A 41 -20.13 3.17 -37.18
N PRO A 42 -19.64 4.16 -37.96
CA PRO A 42 -18.52 3.99 -38.91
C PRO A 42 -17.20 3.51 -38.31
N ALA A 43 -16.89 3.87 -37.07
CA ALA A 43 -15.64 3.51 -36.40
C ALA A 43 -15.63 2.08 -35.85
N LYS A 44 -16.77 1.37 -35.84
CA LYS A 44 -16.88 0.01 -35.30
C LYS A 44 -15.88 -0.96 -35.91
N ALA A 45 -15.75 -0.97 -37.22
CA ALA A 45 -14.83 -1.87 -37.92
C ALA A 45 -13.36 -1.62 -37.54
N ALA A 46 -12.95 -0.35 -37.38
CA ALA A 46 -11.62 0.01 -36.93
C ALA A 46 -11.37 -0.47 -35.49
N MET A 47 -12.35 -0.28 -34.62
CA MET A 47 -12.29 -0.68 -33.20
C MET A 47 -12.22 -2.21 -33.04
N ASP A 48 -13.06 -2.96 -33.76
CA ASP A 48 -13.09 -4.43 -33.72
C ASP A 48 -11.76 -5.01 -34.20
N VAL A 49 -11.23 -4.53 -35.34
CA VAL A 49 -9.91 -4.91 -35.86
C VAL A 49 -8.78 -4.61 -34.88
N PHE A 50 -8.86 -3.47 -34.20
CA PHE A 50 -7.88 -3.10 -33.18
C PHE A 50 -7.94 -4.04 -31.96
N LYS A 51 -9.14 -4.36 -31.48
CA LYS A 51 -9.38 -5.32 -30.36
C LYS A 51 -8.90 -6.72 -30.67
N GLU A 52 -8.95 -7.16 -31.90
CA GLU A 52 -8.41 -8.45 -32.36
C GLU A 52 -6.86 -8.50 -32.37
N GLY A 53 -6.17 -7.45 -31.94
CA GLY A 53 -4.71 -7.37 -31.92
C GLY A 53 -4.09 -6.90 -33.23
N ARG A 54 -4.88 -6.61 -34.26
CA ARG A 54 -4.44 -6.05 -35.56
C ARG A 54 -4.36 -4.52 -35.47
N HIS A 55 -3.54 -4.03 -34.52
CA HIS A 55 -3.55 -2.63 -34.10
C HIS A 55 -3.21 -1.64 -35.22
N ALA A 56 -2.17 -1.92 -36.03
CA ALA A 56 -1.81 -1.06 -37.16
C ALA A 56 -2.94 -0.91 -38.17
N LYS A 57 -3.66 -2.01 -38.45
CA LYS A 57 -4.81 -1.97 -39.38
C LYS A 57 -6.00 -1.22 -38.77
N GLY A 58 -6.23 -1.35 -37.47
CA GLY A 58 -7.23 -0.56 -36.75
C GLY A 58 -6.93 0.95 -36.82
N VAL A 59 -5.69 1.34 -36.63
CA VAL A 59 -5.23 2.74 -36.79
C VAL A 59 -5.45 3.23 -38.22
N GLU A 60 -5.04 2.45 -39.22
CA GLU A 60 -5.25 2.78 -40.64
C GLU A 60 -6.72 3.05 -40.97
N LEU A 61 -7.64 2.20 -40.48
CA LEU A 61 -9.06 2.35 -40.69
C LEU A 61 -9.67 3.54 -39.92
N ALA A 62 -9.14 3.85 -38.74
CA ALA A 62 -9.63 4.96 -37.92
C ALA A 62 -9.19 6.33 -38.44
N THR A 63 -8.01 6.43 -39.07
CA THR A 63 -7.43 7.72 -39.49
C THR A 63 -8.37 8.56 -40.37
N PRO A 64 -8.94 8.07 -41.49
CA PRO A 64 -9.81 8.89 -42.34
C PRO A 64 -11.13 9.28 -41.62
N LEU A 65 -11.59 8.47 -40.68
CA LEU A 65 -12.78 8.79 -39.87
C LEU A 65 -12.47 9.87 -38.84
N ALA A 66 -11.29 9.82 -38.25
CA ALA A 66 -10.82 10.84 -37.30
C ALA A 66 -10.62 12.21 -37.98
N GLU A 67 -10.12 12.21 -39.25
CA GLU A 67 -10.02 13.43 -40.06
C GLU A 67 -11.40 14.06 -40.35
N GLN A 68 -12.45 13.24 -40.41
CA GLN A 68 -13.82 13.68 -40.52
C GLN A 68 -14.46 14.08 -39.18
N GLY A 69 -13.69 14.04 -38.08
CA GLY A 69 -14.16 14.44 -36.76
C GLY A 69 -14.95 13.35 -36.01
N ASN A 70 -14.91 12.08 -36.45
CA ASN A 70 -15.58 11.00 -35.74
C ASN A 70 -14.94 10.80 -34.35
N ALA A 71 -15.72 11.00 -33.28
CA ALA A 71 -15.23 11.00 -31.91
C ALA A 71 -14.68 9.64 -31.45
N GLU A 72 -15.30 8.53 -31.90
CA GLU A 72 -14.83 7.16 -31.61
C GLU A 72 -13.48 6.87 -32.29
N ALA A 73 -13.31 7.30 -33.53
CA ALA A 73 -12.05 7.14 -34.26
C ALA A 73 -10.94 8.00 -33.65
N LEU A 74 -11.26 9.25 -33.27
CA LEU A 74 -10.35 10.13 -32.52
C LEU A 74 -9.93 9.51 -31.19
N TYR A 75 -10.87 8.93 -30.44
CA TYR A 75 -10.58 8.20 -29.20
C TYR A 75 -9.63 7.02 -29.45
N LEU A 76 -9.90 6.20 -30.49
CA LEU A 76 -9.05 5.07 -30.85
C LEU A 76 -7.61 5.50 -31.16
N LEU A 77 -7.44 6.57 -31.96
CA LEU A 77 -6.12 7.10 -32.26
C LEU A 77 -5.40 7.64 -31.02
N GLY A 78 -6.14 8.32 -30.13
CA GLY A 78 -5.63 8.75 -28.84
C GLY A 78 -5.12 7.56 -28.01
N PHE A 79 -5.88 6.49 -27.92
CA PHE A 79 -5.50 5.26 -27.22
C PHE A 79 -4.30 4.56 -27.88
N ALA A 80 -4.26 4.50 -29.21
CA ALA A 80 -3.14 3.92 -29.95
C ALA A 80 -1.82 4.65 -29.63
N HIS A 81 -1.83 6.00 -29.61
CA HIS A 81 -0.66 6.80 -29.25
C HIS A 81 -0.33 6.74 -27.76
N GLU A 82 -1.30 6.61 -26.87
CA GLU A 82 -1.05 6.44 -25.44
C GLU A 82 -0.36 5.10 -25.14
N SER A 83 -0.81 4.03 -25.78
CA SER A 83 -0.33 2.67 -25.54
C SER A 83 0.85 2.25 -26.43
N GLY A 84 1.13 2.96 -27.50
CA GLY A 84 2.11 2.56 -28.53
C GLY A 84 1.64 1.37 -29.38
N GLN A 85 0.34 1.06 -29.39
CA GLN A 85 -0.21 -0.07 -30.14
C GLN A 85 -0.64 0.36 -31.54
N GLY A 86 0.03 -0.19 -32.53
CA GLY A 86 -0.23 0.12 -33.96
C GLY A 86 0.35 1.43 -34.44
N THR A 87 0.96 2.22 -33.56
CA THR A 87 1.67 3.46 -33.86
C THR A 87 2.75 3.71 -32.79
N GLU A 88 3.61 4.70 -33.02
CA GLU A 88 4.58 5.14 -32.01
C GLU A 88 3.87 5.78 -30.81
N ALA A 89 4.32 5.44 -29.59
CA ALA A 89 3.79 6.04 -28.37
C ALA A 89 4.13 7.53 -28.29
N SER A 90 3.13 8.37 -28.05
CA SER A 90 3.30 9.81 -27.81
C SER A 90 2.18 10.36 -26.97
N LYS A 91 2.55 10.84 -25.79
CA LYS A 91 1.64 11.48 -24.85
C LYS A 91 0.98 12.74 -25.46
N GLU A 92 1.76 13.51 -26.22
CA GLU A 92 1.32 14.76 -26.85
C GLU A 92 0.25 14.48 -27.90
N LYS A 93 0.50 13.50 -28.79
CA LYS A 93 -0.49 13.07 -29.81
C LYS A 93 -1.72 12.45 -29.17
N ALA A 94 -1.55 11.62 -28.15
CA ALA A 94 -2.67 11.06 -27.41
C ALA A 94 -3.58 12.17 -26.86
N LEU A 95 -3.00 13.17 -26.18
CA LEU A 95 -3.75 14.32 -25.66
C LEU A 95 -4.42 15.13 -26.77
N GLU A 96 -3.78 15.33 -27.92
CA GLU A 96 -4.37 16.04 -29.06
C GLU A 96 -5.64 15.32 -29.56
N TYR A 97 -5.55 14.02 -29.77
CA TYR A 97 -6.70 13.22 -30.22
C TYR A 97 -7.79 13.13 -29.16
N TYR A 98 -7.43 12.95 -27.90
CA TYR A 98 -8.43 12.93 -26.81
C TYR A 98 -9.13 14.29 -26.64
N ARG A 99 -8.43 15.42 -26.79
CA ARG A 99 -9.07 16.75 -26.78
C ARG A 99 -10.09 16.91 -27.91
N LYS A 100 -9.75 16.44 -29.12
CA LYS A 100 -10.68 16.47 -30.26
C LYS A 100 -11.89 15.56 -30.02
N ALA A 101 -11.68 14.37 -29.47
CA ALA A 101 -12.77 13.45 -29.12
C ALA A 101 -13.63 14.01 -27.99
N ALA A 102 -13.04 14.62 -26.97
CA ALA A 102 -13.73 15.25 -25.85
C ALA A 102 -14.59 16.44 -26.29
N ALA A 103 -14.16 17.23 -27.28
CA ALA A 103 -14.97 18.28 -27.91
C ALA A 103 -16.24 17.71 -28.56
N GLY A 104 -16.16 16.47 -29.07
CA GLY A 104 -17.30 15.67 -29.53
C GLY A 104 -18.09 14.97 -28.41
N LYS A 105 -17.84 15.32 -27.13
CA LYS A 105 -18.45 14.76 -25.92
C LYS A 105 -18.22 13.25 -25.72
N HIS A 106 -17.11 12.71 -26.23
CA HIS A 106 -16.74 11.32 -26.01
C HIS A 106 -16.28 11.13 -24.56
N LYS A 107 -17.07 10.45 -23.75
CA LYS A 107 -16.85 10.32 -22.29
C LYS A 107 -15.51 9.68 -21.96
N ASP A 108 -15.15 8.55 -22.55
CA ASP A 108 -13.90 7.85 -22.26
C ASP A 108 -12.66 8.69 -22.63
N ALA A 109 -12.78 9.52 -23.71
CA ALA A 109 -11.72 10.44 -24.06
C ALA A 109 -11.54 11.54 -22.99
N ILE A 110 -12.64 12.06 -22.44
CA ILE A 110 -12.60 13.03 -21.34
C ILE A 110 -11.86 12.41 -20.14
N TYR A 111 -12.22 11.18 -19.75
CA TYR A 111 -11.63 10.50 -18.59
C TYR A 111 -10.14 10.20 -18.80
N ARG A 112 -9.77 9.63 -19.96
CA ARG A 112 -8.35 9.36 -20.27
C ARG A 112 -7.51 10.63 -20.34
N MET A 113 -8.01 11.65 -21.03
CA MET A 113 -7.36 12.97 -21.05
C MET A 113 -7.14 13.49 -19.63
N SER A 114 -8.17 13.41 -18.79
CA SER A 114 -8.11 13.89 -17.42
C SER A 114 -7.08 13.13 -16.58
N PHE A 115 -6.97 11.80 -16.72
CA PHE A 115 -5.93 11.03 -16.03
C PHE A 115 -4.52 11.47 -16.43
N ILE A 116 -4.29 11.70 -17.73
CA ILE A 116 -2.99 12.18 -18.21
C ILE A 116 -2.66 13.57 -17.66
N LEU A 117 -3.66 14.48 -17.65
CA LEU A 117 -3.51 15.85 -17.19
C LEU A 117 -3.36 15.95 -15.67
N LEU A 118 -4.09 15.12 -14.90
CA LEU A 118 -3.96 15.05 -13.43
C LEU A 118 -2.58 14.57 -12.97
N ALA A 119 -1.89 13.78 -13.80
CA ALA A 119 -0.53 13.31 -13.53
C ALA A 119 0.55 14.33 -13.91
N SER A 120 0.18 15.52 -14.39
CA SER A 120 1.12 16.59 -14.76
C SER A 120 1.57 17.40 -13.56
N ASP A 121 2.82 17.86 -13.59
CA ASP A 121 3.36 18.82 -12.61
C ASP A 121 2.83 20.25 -12.83
N LYS A 122 2.24 20.53 -14.01
CA LYS A 122 1.71 21.85 -14.36
C LYS A 122 0.30 22.03 -13.80
N GLU A 123 0.10 23.08 -13.05
CA GLU A 123 -1.20 23.42 -12.44
C GLU A 123 -2.27 23.66 -13.51
N GLU A 124 -1.92 24.33 -14.61
CA GLU A 124 -2.85 24.65 -15.70
C GLU A 124 -3.39 23.36 -16.38
N GLU A 125 -2.55 22.31 -16.51
CA GLU A 125 -2.98 21.04 -17.07
C GLU A 125 -3.95 20.31 -16.10
N ARG A 126 -3.66 20.33 -14.79
CA ARG A 126 -4.56 19.76 -13.78
C ARG A 126 -5.88 20.54 -13.70
N ASP A 127 -5.84 21.86 -13.86
CA ASP A 127 -7.06 22.68 -13.90
C ASP A 127 -7.92 22.39 -15.13
N GLN A 128 -7.32 22.14 -16.29
CA GLN A 128 -8.05 21.67 -17.47
C GLN A 128 -8.73 20.32 -17.21
N ALA A 129 -8.07 19.39 -16.52
CA ALA A 129 -8.68 18.12 -16.13
C ALA A 129 -9.88 18.34 -15.20
N ARG A 130 -9.74 19.22 -14.20
CA ARG A 130 -10.82 19.57 -13.26
C ARG A 130 -12.03 20.09 -14.01
N GLN A 131 -11.86 21.10 -14.89
CA GLN A 131 -12.95 21.70 -15.66
C GLN A 131 -13.65 20.69 -16.58
N ALA A 132 -12.88 19.83 -17.24
CA ALA A 132 -13.43 18.78 -18.10
C ALA A 132 -14.26 17.76 -17.30
N LEU A 133 -13.75 17.32 -16.14
CA LEU A 133 -14.46 16.38 -15.26
C LEU A 133 -15.71 17.02 -14.61
N GLU A 134 -15.62 18.25 -14.13
CA GLU A 134 -16.79 18.98 -13.59
C GLU A 134 -17.88 19.19 -14.64
N THR A 135 -17.49 19.38 -15.90
CA THR A 135 -18.44 19.47 -17.01
C THR A 135 -19.05 18.10 -17.29
N ALA A 136 -18.24 17.05 -17.35
CA ALA A 136 -18.71 15.68 -17.55
C ALA A 136 -19.62 15.20 -16.41
N ALA A 137 -19.35 15.61 -15.17
CA ALA A 137 -20.15 15.27 -13.99
C ALA A 137 -21.58 15.86 -14.01
N LYS A 138 -21.91 16.76 -14.93
CA LYS A 138 -23.29 17.25 -15.11
C LYS A 138 -24.15 16.18 -15.78
N ASP A 139 -23.56 15.42 -16.71
CA ASP A 139 -24.24 14.41 -17.52
C ASP A 139 -23.94 12.98 -17.04
N ASP A 140 -22.81 12.78 -16.36
CA ASP A 140 -22.34 11.48 -15.84
C ASP A 140 -21.63 11.69 -14.50
N PRO A 141 -22.38 11.92 -13.42
CA PRO A 141 -21.81 12.17 -12.10
C PRO A 141 -21.11 10.94 -11.52
N ALA A 142 -21.47 9.72 -11.92
CA ALA A 142 -20.91 8.47 -11.39
C ALA A 142 -19.39 8.39 -11.59
N VAL A 143 -18.92 8.38 -12.83
CA VAL A 143 -17.49 8.19 -13.13
C VAL A 143 -16.71 9.48 -12.90
N ALA A 144 -17.21 10.62 -13.41
CA ALA A 144 -16.51 11.89 -13.27
C ALA A 144 -16.41 12.34 -11.81
N GLY A 145 -17.48 12.17 -11.02
CA GLY A 145 -17.49 12.48 -9.59
C GLY A 145 -16.52 11.60 -8.81
N ARG A 146 -16.44 10.31 -9.13
CA ARG A 146 -15.45 9.41 -8.50
C ARG A 146 -14.03 9.86 -8.77
N ILE A 147 -13.69 10.21 -10.01
CA ILE A 147 -12.34 10.69 -10.38
C ILE A 147 -12.03 12.02 -9.68
N LEU A 148 -12.98 12.96 -9.64
CA LEU A 148 -12.82 14.23 -8.94
C LEU A 148 -12.57 14.03 -7.44
N GLY A 149 -13.36 13.17 -6.80
CA GLY A 149 -13.20 12.86 -5.38
C GLY A 149 -11.81 12.30 -5.06
N GLU A 150 -11.34 11.33 -5.86
CA GLU A 150 -9.99 10.78 -5.73
C GLU A 150 -8.90 11.83 -5.96
N ALA A 151 -9.07 12.72 -6.95
CA ALA A 151 -8.11 13.77 -7.27
C ALA A 151 -8.02 14.82 -6.15
N TYR A 152 -9.15 15.23 -5.54
CA TYR A 152 -9.16 16.13 -4.39
C TYR A 152 -8.53 15.48 -3.15
N LEU A 153 -8.85 14.20 -2.87
CA LEU A 153 -8.28 13.50 -1.73
C LEU A 153 -6.75 13.41 -1.80
N ARG A 154 -6.20 13.32 -3.01
CA ARG A 154 -4.75 13.23 -3.26
C ARG A 154 -4.05 14.59 -3.33
N GLY A 155 -4.77 15.70 -3.25
CA GLY A 155 -4.22 17.04 -3.43
C GLY A 155 -3.72 17.32 -4.86
N LEU A 156 -4.29 16.64 -5.88
CA LEU A 156 -3.92 16.90 -7.27
C LEU A 156 -4.55 18.17 -7.84
N LEU A 157 -5.69 18.59 -7.26
CA LEU A 157 -6.49 19.75 -7.69
C LEU A 157 -6.42 20.91 -6.70
N THR A 158 -5.69 20.75 -5.62
CA THR A 158 -5.53 21.73 -4.55
C THR A 158 -4.09 21.63 -4.01
N PRO A 159 -3.55 22.69 -3.39
CA PRO A 159 -2.19 22.67 -2.83
C PRO A 159 -1.96 21.59 -1.75
N ALA A 160 -3.05 21.09 -1.15
CA ALA A 160 -3.07 20.00 -0.17
C ALA A 160 -4.30 19.12 -0.40
N PRO A 161 -4.34 17.88 0.12
CA PRO A 161 -5.53 17.05 0.13
C PRO A 161 -6.76 17.79 0.67
N ASP A 162 -7.89 17.65 -0.01
CA ASP A 162 -9.18 18.27 0.34
C ASP A 162 -10.24 17.17 0.53
N PRO A 163 -10.34 16.60 1.76
CA PRO A 163 -11.26 15.51 2.05
C PRO A 163 -12.74 15.93 1.92
N ASP A 164 -13.07 17.18 2.19
CA ASP A 164 -14.46 17.67 2.12
C ASP A 164 -14.96 17.65 0.68
N LYS A 165 -14.14 18.14 -0.27
CA LYS A 165 -14.46 18.04 -1.70
C LYS A 165 -14.44 16.60 -2.20
N ALA A 166 -13.56 15.76 -1.69
CA ALA A 166 -13.54 14.35 -2.03
C ALA A 166 -14.87 13.66 -1.66
N VAL A 167 -15.32 13.85 -0.43
CA VAL A 167 -16.59 13.32 0.06
C VAL A 167 -17.77 13.88 -0.76
N PHE A 168 -17.81 15.19 -1.01
CA PHE A 168 -18.85 15.82 -1.83
C PHE A 168 -19.01 15.15 -3.21
N TRP A 169 -17.91 14.92 -3.91
CA TRP A 169 -17.95 14.33 -5.22
C TRP A 169 -18.31 12.84 -5.19
N TRP A 170 -17.79 12.09 -4.19
CA TRP A 170 -18.17 10.68 -4.01
C TRP A 170 -19.64 10.52 -3.61
N GLU A 171 -20.20 11.39 -2.77
CA GLU A 171 -21.63 11.37 -2.43
C GLU A 171 -22.50 11.62 -3.66
N ARG A 172 -22.10 12.55 -4.51
CA ARG A 172 -22.78 12.83 -5.76
C ARG A 172 -22.73 11.62 -6.71
N ALA A 173 -21.56 11.02 -6.90
CA ALA A 173 -21.40 9.80 -7.68
C ALA A 173 -22.19 8.62 -7.10
N ALA A 174 -22.15 8.43 -5.78
CA ALA A 174 -22.89 7.40 -5.05
C ALA A 174 -24.41 7.58 -5.16
N SER A 175 -24.89 8.81 -5.31
CA SER A 175 -26.32 9.11 -5.53
C SER A 175 -26.78 8.75 -6.93
N ASP A 176 -25.85 8.79 -7.89
CA ASP A 176 -26.08 8.34 -9.28
C ASP A 176 -25.84 6.82 -9.49
N GLY A 177 -25.63 6.08 -8.39
CA GLY A 177 -25.51 4.63 -8.40
C GLY A 177 -24.09 4.07 -8.52
N ASP A 178 -23.04 4.90 -8.45
CA ASP A 178 -21.65 4.42 -8.46
C ASP A 178 -21.29 3.68 -7.17
N ILE A 179 -21.36 2.35 -7.21
CA ILE A 179 -21.05 1.48 -6.07
C ILE A 179 -19.59 1.68 -5.59
N LEU A 180 -18.66 1.99 -6.49
CA LEU A 180 -17.27 2.22 -6.13
C LEU A 180 -17.13 3.48 -5.25
N SER A 181 -17.86 4.54 -5.55
CA SER A 181 -17.90 5.74 -4.70
C SER A 181 -18.54 5.46 -3.34
N VAL A 182 -19.57 4.62 -3.28
CA VAL A 182 -20.15 4.15 -2.01
C VAL A 182 -19.08 3.42 -1.17
N LEU A 183 -18.28 2.56 -1.80
CA LEU A 183 -17.18 1.85 -1.13
C LEU A 183 -16.05 2.78 -0.69
N LEU A 184 -15.72 3.80 -1.51
CA LEU A 184 -14.73 4.81 -1.14
C LEU A 184 -15.19 5.60 0.09
N LEU A 185 -16.45 6.01 0.14
CA LEU A 185 -17.04 6.66 1.33
C LEU A 185 -16.99 5.75 2.56
N ALA A 186 -17.34 4.46 2.42
CA ALA A 186 -17.28 3.50 3.52
C ALA A 186 -15.86 3.40 4.10
N ARG A 187 -14.84 3.29 3.24
CA ARG A 187 -13.43 3.19 3.61
C ARG A 187 -12.88 4.51 4.15
N PHE A 188 -13.35 5.64 3.62
CA PHE A 188 -12.99 6.96 4.12
C PHE A 188 -13.42 7.16 5.57
N TYR A 189 -14.69 6.88 5.86
CA TYR A 189 -15.22 6.97 7.22
C TYR A 189 -14.69 5.86 8.15
N GLU A 190 -14.03 4.84 7.62
CA GLU A 190 -13.26 3.88 8.41
C GLU A 190 -11.87 4.42 8.81
N GLY A 191 -11.43 5.52 8.21
CA GLY A 191 -10.12 6.16 8.46
C GLY A 191 -8.98 5.59 7.63
N GLN A 192 -9.28 4.89 6.52
CA GLN A 192 -8.24 4.22 5.71
C GLN A 192 -7.38 5.16 4.85
N PHE A 193 -7.76 6.43 4.70
CA PHE A 193 -7.08 7.37 3.78
C PHE A 193 -6.21 8.43 4.49
N GLY A 194 -5.86 8.21 5.77
CA GLY A 194 -4.93 9.09 6.48
C GLY A 194 -5.58 10.30 7.16
N PHE A 195 -6.90 10.31 7.31
CA PHE A 195 -7.68 11.33 8.02
C PHE A 195 -8.40 10.71 9.23
N PRO A 196 -7.66 10.29 10.28
CA PRO A 196 -8.24 9.59 11.42
C PRO A 196 -9.26 10.43 12.21
N GLU A 197 -9.14 11.77 12.13
CA GLU A 197 -10.06 12.72 12.76
C GLU A 197 -11.45 12.74 12.10
N LEU A 198 -11.55 12.29 10.84
CA LEU A 198 -12.81 12.20 10.07
C LEU A 198 -13.43 10.80 10.12
N LYS A 199 -12.86 9.90 10.95
CA LYS A 199 -13.38 8.56 11.13
C LYS A 199 -14.77 8.58 11.77
N ASP A 200 -15.74 7.96 11.10
CA ASP A 200 -17.10 7.73 11.61
C ASP A 200 -17.56 6.29 11.34
N PRO A 201 -17.50 5.40 12.35
CA PRO A 201 -17.90 4.01 12.18
C PRO A 201 -19.36 3.82 11.77
N LYS A 202 -20.27 4.78 12.10
CA LYS A 202 -21.68 4.69 11.72
C LYS A 202 -21.85 5.02 10.25
N LEU A 203 -21.22 6.10 9.76
CA LEU A 203 -21.26 6.46 8.33
C LEU A 203 -20.56 5.40 7.49
N SER A 204 -19.46 4.82 7.98
CA SER A 204 -18.82 3.67 7.34
C SER A 204 -19.80 2.49 7.18
N LEU A 205 -20.48 2.13 8.26
CA LEU A 205 -21.45 1.02 8.25
C LEU A 205 -22.64 1.29 7.32
N VAL A 206 -23.15 2.52 7.27
CA VAL A 206 -24.24 2.94 6.37
C VAL A 206 -23.82 2.73 4.91
N ASN A 207 -22.61 3.16 4.55
CA ASN A 207 -22.12 3.02 3.18
C ASN A 207 -21.83 1.55 2.82
N TYR A 208 -21.21 0.75 3.71
CA TYR A 208 -21.08 -0.69 3.46
C TYR A 208 -22.44 -1.37 3.31
N THR A 209 -23.46 -0.99 4.10
CA THR A 209 -24.80 -1.52 3.97
C THR A 209 -25.41 -1.16 2.61
N LYS A 210 -25.26 0.09 2.17
CA LYS A 210 -25.71 0.54 0.85
C LYS A 210 -25.05 -0.28 -0.26
N ALA A 211 -23.72 -0.44 -0.24
CA ALA A 211 -23.00 -1.23 -1.25
C ALA A 211 -23.41 -2.71 -1.24
N ALA A 212 -23.58 -3.31 -0.05
CA ALA A 212 -24.00 -4.70 0.11
C ALA A 212 -25.44 -4.93 -0.41
N THR A 213 -26.36 -4.00 -0.14
CA THR A 213 -27.75 -4.09 -0.65
C THR A 213 -27.83 -3.89 -2.16
N LEU A 214 -26.88 -3.18 -2.77
CA LEU A 214 -26.70 -3.06 -4.21
C LEU A 214 -26.03 -4.30 -4.84
N GLY A 215 -25.77 -5.35 -4.06
CA GLY A 215 -25.25 -6.62 -4.57
C GLY A 215 -23.74 -6.75 -4.60
N ASN A 216 -22.97 -5.79 -4.05
CA ASN A 216 -21.52 -5.92 -3.99
C ASN A 216 -21.12 -6.97 -2.94
N THR A 217 -20.58 -8.10 -3.39
CA THR A 217 -20.26 -9.24 -2.53
C THR A 217 -19.13 -8.97 -1.54
N GLY A 218 -18.10 -8.23 -1.96
CA GLY A 218 -17.04 -7.77 -1.07
C GLY A 218 -17.55 -6.84 0.04
N ALA A 219 -18.53 -5.98 -0.28
CA ALA A 219 -19.19 -5.15 0.73
C ALA A 219 -20.03 -5.98 1.71
N MET A 220 -20.68 -7.07 1.25
CA MET A 220 -21.39 -8.00 2.15
C MET A 220 -20.42 -8.62 3.17
N ALA A 221 -19.26 -9.11 2.72
CA ALA A 221 -18.23 -9.67 3.60
C ALA A 221 -17.66 -8.61 4.55
N ALA A 222 -17.35 -7.42 4.03
CA ALA A 222 -16.85 -6.30 4.83
C ALA A 222 -17.86 -5.86 5.90
N LEU A 223 -19.13 -5.69 5.54
CA LEU A 223 -20.21 -5.34 6.47
C LEU A 223 -20.36 -6.39 7.57
N GLY A 224 -20.40 -7.65 7.18
CA GLY A 224 -20.52 -8.76 8.13
C GLY A 224 -19.36 -8.79 9.13
N SER A 225 -18.12 -8.65 8.66
CA SER A 225 -16.93 -8.58 9.51
C SER A 225 -17.00 -7.43 10.53
N ARG A 226 -17.43 -6.23 10.10
CA ARG A 226 -17.53 -5.06 10.98
C ARG A 226 -18.62 -5.18 12.02
N LEU A 227 -19.75 -5.79 11.65
CA LEU A 227 -20.83 -6.09 12.59
C LEU A 227 -20.43 -7.13 13.64
N LEU A 228 -19.50 -8.04 13.32
CA LEU A 228 -18.99 -9.03 14.27
C LEU A 228 -17.87 -8.48 15.16
N SER A 229 -16.88 -7.81 14.57
CA SER A 229 -15.60 -7.52 15.22
C SER A 229 -15.27 -6.02 15.30
N GLY A 230 -16.14 -5.15 14.79
CA GLY A 230 -15.95 -3.70 14.78
C GLY A 230 -16.11 -3.02 16.13
N ASP A 231 -16.27 -1.70 16.10
CA ASP A 231 -16.55 -0.88 17.28
C ASP A 231 -17.78 -1.41 18.04
N GLU A 232 -17.75 -1.45 19.38
CA GLU A 232 -18.84 -1.97 20.22
C GLU A 232 -20.20 -1.32 19.93
N LYS A 233 -20.19 -0.05 19.55
CA LYS A 233 -21.40 0.72 19.25
C LYS A 233 -22.13 0.28 17.97
N ILE A 234 -21.45 -0.49 17.10
CA ILE A 234 -21.99 -0.96 15.83
C ILE A 234 -22.11 -2.49 15.75
N ARG A 235 -21.65 -3.22 16.78
CA ARG A 235 -21.70 -4.69 16.78
C ARG A 235 -23.14 -5.20 16.77
N ASP A 236 -23.40 -6.17 15.88
CA ASP A 236 -24.63 -6.94 15.81
C ASP A 236 -24.28 -8.33 15.25
N GLU A 237 -24.06 -9.29 16.17
CA GLU A 237 -23.60 -10.63 15.80
C GLU A 237 -24.57 -11.31 14.83
N LYS A 238 -25.88 -11.18 15.07
CA LYS A 238 -26.89 -11.83 14.24
C LYS A 238 -26.83 -11.32 12.80
N LYS A 239 -26.89 -10.00 12.62
CA LYS A 239 -26.80 -9.39 11.30
C LYS A 239 -25.43 -9.62 10.65
N GLY A 240 -24.34 -9.62 11.43
CA GLY A 240 -23.01 -9.90 10.91
C GLY A 240 -22.93 -11.29 10.28
N ARG A 241 -23.40 -12.31 10.98
CA ARG A 241 -23.48 -13.69 10.45
C ARG A 241 -24.40 -13.82 9.24
N GLU A 242 -25.55 -13.14 9.24
CA GLU A 242 -26.47 -13.12 8.09
C GLU A 242 -25.81 -12.55 6.83
N TRP A 243 -25.05 -11.45 6.95
CA TRP A 243 -24.36 -10.85 5.82
C TRP A 243 -23.18 -11.71 5.33
N LEU A 244 -22.41 -12.33 6.23
CA LEU A 244 -21.33 -13.25 5.83
C LEU A 244 -21.90 -14.49 5.14
N LYS A 245 -23.05 -15.01 5.58
CA LYS A 245 -23.73 -16.11 4.91
C LYS A 245 -24.14 -15.72 3.50
N LYS A 246 -24.74 -14.53 3.29
CA LYS A 246 -25.09 -14.01 1.95
C LYS A 246 -23.84 -13.85 1.07
N ALA A 247 -22.72 -13.38 1.62
CA ALA A 247 -21.46 -13.28 0.91
C ALA A 247 -20.98 -14.66 0.41
N ILE A 248 -21.01 -15.68 1.27
CA ILE A 248 -20.66 -17.06 0.91
C ILE A 248 -21.57 -17.62 -0.18
N GLU A 249 -22.88 -17.42 -0.06
CA GLU A 249 -23.86 -17.81 -1.08
C GLU A 249 -23.60 -17.14 -2.43
N ALA A 250 -23.11 -15.90 -2.41
CA ALA A 250 -22.67 -15.14 -3.57
C ALA A 250 -21.22 -15.47 -4.02
N LYS A 251 -20.60 -16.52 -3.47
CA LYS A 251 -19.23 -16.99 -3.76
C LYS A 251 -18.11 -16.02 -3.32
N GLU A 252 -18.40 -15.13 -2.39
CA GLU A 252 -17.39 -14.29 -1.74
C GLU A 252 -16.83 -15.05 -0.52
N TYR A 253 -15.86 -15.90 -0.77
CA TYR A 253 -15.34 -16.83 0.23
C TYR A 253 -14.40 -16.22 1.26
N SER A 254 -13.99 -14.95 1.09
CA SER A 254 -13.30 -14.20 2.15
C SER A 254 -14.12 -14.07 3.44
N ALA A 255 -15.43 -14.27 3.33
CA ALA A 255 -16.32 -14.31 4.48
C ALA A 255 -15.99 -15.44 5.49
N TYR A 256 -15.42 -16.57 5.05
CA TYR A 256 -14.95 -17.62 5.96
C TYR A 256 -13.80 -17.15 6.85
N LEU A 257 -12.88 -16.34 6.31
CA LEU A 257 -11.82 -15.72 7.10
C LEU A 257 -12.41 -14.83 8.19
N ALA A 258 -13.38 -13.98 7.85
CA ALA A 258 -14.03 -13.09 8.80
C ALA A 258 -14.77 -13.86 9.92
N LEU A 259 -15.42 -14.98 9.59
CA LEU A 259 -16.04 -15.86 10.58
C LEU A 259 -14.99 -16.51 11.49
N GLY A 260 -13.94 -17.09 10.92
CA GLY A 260 -12.86 -17.69 11.68
C GLY A 260 -12.17 -16.70 12.61
N ASP A 261 -11.82 -15.50 12.11
CA ASP A 261 -11.23 -14.43 12.91
C ASP A 261 -12.15 -13.99 14.07
N TYR A 262 -13.46 -13.95 13.86
CA TYR A 262 -14.42 -13.65 14.91
C TYR A 262 -14.45 -14.74 15.99
N GLU A 263 -14.50 -16.00 15.60
CA GLU A 263 -14.48 -17.12 16.57
C GLU A 263 -13.15 -17.15 17.34
N GLU A 264 -12.00 -16.94 16.66
CA GLU A 264 -10.68 -16.94 17.31
C GLU A 264 -10.50 -15.75 18.25
N ASN A 265 -10.81 -14.53 17.78
CA ASN A 265 -10.39 -13.32 18.47
C ASN A 265 -11.43 -12.74 19.42
N VAL A 266 -12.73 -12.91 19.12
CA VAL A 266 -13.83 -12.35 19.92
C VAL A 266 -14.46 -13.41 20.82
N LYS A 267 -14.86 -14.55 20.25
CA LYS A 267 -15.49 -15.65 21.00
C LYS A 267 -14.47 -16.50 21.77
N LYS A 268 -13.19 -16.50 21.34
CA LYS A 268 -12.13 -17.36 21.87
C LYS A 268 -12.44 -18.87 21.69
N ASP A 269 -13.26 -19.19 20.71
CA ASP A 269 -13.57 -20.58 20.34
C ASP A 269 -12.65 -21.02 19.18
N LEU A 270 -11.48 -21.54 19.57
CA LEU A 270 -10.47 -21.98 18.60
C LEU A 270 -10.94 -23.16 17.74
N LYS A 271 -11.87 -24.01 18.26
CA LYS A 271 -12.39 -25.14 17.49
C LYS A 271 -13.35 -24.67 16.40
N ALA A 272 -14.23 -23.74 16.70
CA ALA A 272 -15.12 -23.12 15.73
C ALA A 272 -14.32 -22.31 14.70
N ALA A 273 -13.30 -21.57 15.14
CA ALA A 273 -12.40 -20.82 14.26
C ALA A 273 -11.74 -21.72 13.21
N LEU A 274 -11.12 -22.83 13.65
CA LEU A 274 -10.50 -23.79 12.74
C LEU A 274 -11.50 -24.34 11.72
N ALA A 275 -12.73 -24.65 12.15
CA ALA A 275 -13.75 -25.17 11.24
C ALA A 275 -14.08 -24.18 10.11
N GLU A 276 -14.17 -22.88 10.42
CA GLU A 276 -14.42 -21.86 9.40
C GLU A 276 -13.18 -21.65 8.48
N TYR A 277 -11.97 -21.66 9.04
CA TYR A 277 -10.74 -21.60 8.23
C TYR A 277 -10.60 -22.80 7.30
N GLU A 278 -10.93 -24.02 7.76
CA GLU A 278 -10.91 -25.21 6.89
C GLU A 278 -11.91 -25.11 5.74
N ARG A 279 -13.13 -24.59 6.00
CA ARG A 279 -14.11 -24.33 4.93
C ARG A 279 -13.60 -23.33 3.90
N GLY A 280 -13.01 -22.24 4.37
CA GLY A 280 -12.41 -21.23 3.47
C GLY A 280 -11.23 -21.79 2.68
N LYS A 281 -10.36 -22.56 3.31
CA LYS A 281 -9.26 -23.29 2.64
C LYS A 281 -9.79 -24.23 1.54
N ASP A 282 -10.84 -24.98 1.84
CA ASP A 282 -11.44 -25.92 0.87
C ASP A 282 -12.14 -25.18 -0.28
N ALA A 283 -12.62 -23.94 -0.04
CA ALA A 283 -13.10 -23.02 -1.07
C ALA A 283 -11.96 -22.28 -1.83
N GLY A 284 -10.69 -22.60 -1.56
CA GLY A 284 -9.55 -22.02 -2.26
C GLY A 284 -9.03 -20.69 -1.68
N GLN A 285 -9.50 -20.27 -0.52
CA GLN A 285 -9.02 -19.03 0.12
C GLN A 285 -7.64 -19.23 0.75
N ILE A 286 -6.64 -18.53 0.19
CA ILE A 286 -5.25 -18.67 0.62
C ILE A 286 -5.06 -18.19 2.06
N ASP A 287 -5.72 -17.10 2.46
CA ASP A 287 -5.61 -16.58 3.84
C ASP A 287 -6.17 -17.59 4.87
N CYS A 288 -7.27 -18.26 4.56
CA CYS A 288 -7.78 -19.35 5.38
C CYS A 288 -6.82 -20.55 5.41
N MET A 289 -6.15 -20.84 4.30
CA MET A 289 -5.11 -21.88 4.25
C MET A 289 -3.93 -21.54 5.16
N LEU A 290 -3.49 -20.27 5.16
CA LEU A 290 -2.44 -19.79 6.07
C LEU A 290 -2.86 -19.88 7.54
N ARG A 291 -4.10 -19.48 7.87
CA ARG A 291 -4.63 -19.63 9.24
C ARG A 291 -4.70 -21.09 9.67
N THR A 292 -5.20 -21.96 8.81
CA THR A 292 -5.23 -23.41 9.06
C THR A 292 -3.82 -23.96 9.30
N ALA A 293 -2.83 -23.50 8.52
CA ALA A 293 -1.44 -23.88 8.75
C ALA A 293 -0.93 -23.46 10.13
N ASP A 294 -1.29 -22.26 10.62
CA ASP A 294 -0.92 -21.80 11.96
C ASP A 294 -1.47 -22.71 13.06
N PHE A 295 -2.73 -23.13 12.93
CA PHE A 295 -3.35 -24.02 13.90
C PHE A 295 -2.60 -25.35 14.03
N TYR A 296 -2.16 -25.95 12.91
CA TYR A 296 -1.36 -27.18 12.94
C TYR A 296 0.08 -26.95 13.41
N LEU A 297 0.73 -25.84 13.00
CA LEU A 297 2.11 -25.54 13.42
C LEU A 297 2.21 -25.24 14.92
N GLU A 298 1.22 -24.59 15.49
CA GLU A 298 1.21 -24.19 16.89
C GLU A 298 0.50 -25.18 17.81
N GLY A 299 -0.32 -26.09 17.26
CA GLY A 299 -1.15 -27.01 18.04
C GLY A 299 -2.35 -26.32 18.69
N LYS A 300 -2.94 -25.32 18.02
CA LYS A 300 -4.14 -24.61 18.50
C LYS A 300 -5.39 -25.47 18.29
N SER A 301 -6.04 -25.88 19.38
CA SER A 301 -7.26 -26.73 19.39
C SER A 301 -7.15 -28.07 18.62
N VAL A 302 -6.00 -28.40 18.09
CA VAL A 302 -5.65 -29.65 17.43
C VAL A 302 -4.27 -30.08 17.88
N GLU A 303 -3.93 -31.38 17.71
CA GLU A 303 -2.57 -31.84 17.93
C GLU A 303 -1.60 -31.11 16.97
N LYS A 304 -0.44 -30.75 17.50
CA LYS A 304 0.60 -30.09 16.70
C LYS A 304 1.10 -31.03 15.59
N ASP A 305 0.96 -30.58 14.36
CA ASP A 305 1.35 -31.32 13.16
C ASP A 305 2.13 -30.36 12.22
N ALA A 306 3.45 -30.33 12.41
CA ALA A 306 4.32 -29.47 11.64
C ALA A 306 4.33 -29.82 10.14
N ASP A 307 4.25 -31.12 9.81
CA ASP A 307 4.29 -31.57 8.41
C ASP A 307 3.04 -31.11 7.65
N ARG A 308 1.87 -31.25 8.29
CA ARG A 308 0.60 -30.77 7.74
C ARG A 308 0.59 -29.25 7.58
N GLY A 309 1.07 -28.52 8.58
CA GLY A 309 1.19 -27.07 8.53
C GLY A 309 2.11 -26.59 7.41
N ILE A 310 3.29 -27.21 7.27
CA ILE A 310 4.25 -26.90 6.20
C ILE A 310 3.68 -27.27 4.81
N ALA A 311 2.97 -28.38 4.70
CA ALA A 311 2.33 -28.78 3.45
C ALA A 311 1.28 -27.73 2.99
N LEU A 312 0.52 -27.15 3.90
CA LEU A 312 -0.41 -26.06 3.61
C LEU A 312 0.32 -24.79 3.18
N LEU A 313 1.41 -24.42 3.87
CA LEU A 313 2.25 -23.29 3.46
C LEU A 313 2.82 -23.49 2.04
N ARG A 314 3.28 -24.70 1.70
CA ARG A 314 3.78 -25.01 0.35
C ARG A 314 2.71 -24.81 -0.71
N LYS A 315 1.48 -25.31 -0.49
CA LYS A 315 0.36 -25.07 -1.42
C LYS A 315 0.07 -23.58 -1.61
N ALA A 316 0.09 -22.80 -0.53
CA ALA A 316 -0.08 -21.35 -0.63
C ALA A 316 1.08 -20.67 -1.38
N ALA A 317 2.30 -21.14 -1.19
CA ALA A 317 3.50 -20.66 -1.89
C ALA A 317 3.46 -21.00 -3.39
N GLU A 318 3.03 -22.21 -3.76
CA GLU A 318 2.81 -22.64 -5.15
C GLU A 318 1.76 -21.77 -5.87
N ALA A 319 0.76 -21.28 -5.12
CA ALA A 319 -0.19 -20.29 -5.61
C ALA A 319 0.39 -18.85 -5.68
N GLY A 320 1.68 -18.68 -5.41
CA GLY A 320 2.38 -17.40 -5.48
C GLY A 320 2.23 -16.51 -4.26
N ASN A 321 1.67 -17.00 -3.14
CA ASN A 321 1.48 -16.16 -1.96
C ASN A 321 2.81 -15.76 -1.32
N PRO A 322 3.15 -14.46 -1.23
CA PRO A 322 4.46 -14.03 -0.73
C PRO A 322 4.64 -14.27 0.77
N ILE A 323 3.56 -14.26 1.56
CA ILE A 323 3.61 -14.53 3.01
C ILE A 323 3.97 -15.99 3.25
N ALA A 324 3.37 -16.93 2.49
CA ALA A 324 3.70 -18.34 2.57
C ALA A 324 5.16 -18.58 2.21
N ASN A 325 5.63 -18.01 1.11
CA ASN A 325 7.03 -18.06 0.70
C ASN A 325 7.97 -17.55 1.81
N PHE A 326 7.65 -16.40 2.40
CA PHE A 326 8.46 -15.81 3.48
C PHE A 326 8.52 -16.71 4.72
N ARG A 327 7.38 -17.29 5.10
CA ARG A 327 7.29 -18.19 6.28
C ARG A 327 8.09 -19.47 6.09
N ILE A 328 8.06 -20.06 4.89
CA ILE A 328 8.90 -21.24 4.56
C ILE A 328 10.38 -20.85 4.58
N ALA A 329 10.72 -19.69 3.97
CA ALA A 329 12.09 -19.19 3.99
C ALA A 329 12.60 -19.01 5.43
N ALA A 330 11.80 -18.42 6.30
CA ALA A 330 12.14 -18.20 7.70
C ALA A 330 12.44 -19.53 8.43
N GLN A 331 11.64 -20.58 8.18
CA GLN A 331 11.88 -21.89 8.78
C GLN A 331 13.18 -22.53 8.28
N LEU A 332 13.44 -22.47 6.98
CA LEU A 332 14.64 -23.07 6.38
C LEU A 332 15.93 -22.33 6.77
N LEU A 333 15.85 -21.02 6.99
CA LEU A 333 16.98 -20.15 7.31
C LEU A 333 17.20 -19.96 8.82
N ALA A 334 16.28 -20.43 9.67
CA ALA A 334 16.32 -20.19 11.12
C ALA A 334 17.46 -20.96 11.84
N ALA A 335 18.00 -22.01 11.27
CA ALA A 335 19.10 -22.77 11.87
C ALA A 335 20.37 -21.93 11.94
N GLU A 336 21.14 -22.05 13.05
CA GLU A 336 22.43 -21.34 13.19
C GLU A 336 23.43 -21.73 12.08
N LYS A 337 23.38 -22.99 11.64
CA LYS A 337 24.16 -23.54 10.52
C LYS A 337 23.25 -24.42 9.66
N PRO A 338 22.42 -23.80 8.80
CA PRO A 338 21.54 -24.58 7.94
C PRO A 338 22.37 -25.42 6.96
N GLU A 339 21.90 -26.64 6.66
CA GLU A 339 22.45 -27.41 5.56
C GLU A 339 22.39 -26.61 4.26
N VAL A 340 23.33 -26.86 3.34
CA VAL A 340 23.41 -26.14 2.06
C VAL A 340 22.09 -26.21 1.29
N ALA A 341 21.43 -27.38 1.27
CA ALA A 341 20.12 -27.54 0.62
C ALA A 341 19.04 -26.64 1.23
N ASN A 342 18.99 -26.52 2.56
CA ASN A 342 18.06 -25.64 3.26
C ASN A 342 18.38 -24.17 3.04
N LEU A 343 19.67 -23.82 2.96
CA LEU A 343 20.10 -22.46 2.66
C LEU A 343 19.67 -22.03 1.26
N LEU A 344 19.91 -22.87 0.24
CA LEU A 344 19.50 -22.60 -1.15
C LEU A 344 17.98 -22.58 -1.31
N GLY A 345 17.27 -23.53 -0.70
CA GLY A 345 15.82 -23.56 -0.70
C GLY A 345 15.21 -22.35 -0.01
N GLY A 346 15.73 -22.01 1.18
CA GLY A 346 15.30 -20.83 1.95
C GLY A 346 15.53 -19.52 1.18
N TYR A 347 16.66 -19.38 0.50
CA TYR A 347 16.92 -18.25 -0.38
C TYR A 347 15.93 -18.17 -1.54
N GLY A 348 15.62 -19.30 -2.20
CA GLY A 348 14.65 -19.33 -3.29
C GLY A 348 13.25 -18.84 -2.86
N TYR A 349 12.77 -19.31 -1.74
CA TYR A 349 11.50 -18.86 -1.15
C TYR A 349 11.56 -17.40 -0.71
N LEU A 350 12.67 -16.96 -0.10
CA LEU A 350 12.83 -15.55 0.31
C LEU A 350 12.82 -14.61 -0.90
N LEU A 351 13.50 -15.00 -1.97
CA LEU A 351 13.52 -14.26 -3.23
C LEU A 351 12.12 -14.20 -3.88
N ALA A 352 11.38 -15.30 -3.86
CA ALA A 352 10.00 -15.33 -4.35
C ALA A 352 9.09 -14.39 -3.55
N ALA A 353 9.21 -14.39 -2.22
CA ALA A 353 8.47 -13.47 -1.35
C ALA A 353 8.82 -12.00 -1.61
N ALA A 354 10.11 -11.68 -1.77
CA ALA A 354 10.60 -10.33 -2.04
C ALA A 354 10.14 -9.82 -3.42
N ASN A 355 10.15 -10.69 -4.44
CA ASN A 355 9.60 -10.40 -5.77
C ASN A 355 8.07 -10.24 -5.75
N GLY A 356 7.37 -10.87 -4.80
CA GLY A 356 5.96 -10.67 -4.50
C GLY A 356 5.65 -9.38 -3.75
N ASN A 357 6.62 -8.46 -3.67
CA ASN A 357 6.53 -7.15 -3.01
C ASN A 357 6.22 -7.23 -1.50
N LEU A 358 6.65 -8.28 -0.80
CA LEU A 358 6.56 -8.35 0.65
C LEU A 358 7.75 -7.57 1.27
N PRO A 359 7.51 -6.42 1.95
CA PRO A 359 8.60 -5.58 2.45
C PRO A 359 9.49 -6.27 3.49
N ASP A 360 8.92 -7.14 4.33
CA ASP A 360 9.70 -7.93 5.29
C ASP A 360 10.67 -8.88 4.59
N ALA A 361 10.22 -9.55 3.53
CA ALA A 361 11.08 -10.43 2.73
C ALA A 361 12.18 -9.64 2.00
N GLN A 362 11.84 -8.45 1.49
CA GLN A 362 12.81 -7.55 0.84
C GLN A 362 13.88 -7.08 1.84
N ASN A 363 13.47 -6.75 3.09
CA ASN A 363 14.40 -6.39 4.17
C ASN A 363 15.36 -7.54 4.49
N GLU A 364 14.82 -8.76 4.73
CA GLU A 364 15.65 -9.92 5.07
C GLU A 364 16.59 -10.30 3.92
N LEU A 365 16.11 -10.24 2.68
CA LEU A 365 16.92 -10.50 1.50
C LEU A 365 18.05 -9.46 1.36
N GLY A 366 17.76 -8.19 1.62
CA GLY A 366 18.75 -7.11 1.64
C GLY A 366 19.85 -7.36 2.66
N LEU A 367 19.49 -7.75 3.88
CA LEU A 367 20.45 -8.10 4.94
C LEU A 367 21.26 -9.37 4.61
N LEU A 368 20.64 -10.34 3.95
CA LEU A 368 21.30 -11.56 3.51
C LEU A 368 22.41 -11.25 2.49
N TYR A 369 22.14 -10.39 1.50
CA TYR A 369 23.14 -9.93 0.55
C TYR A 369 24.26 -9.12 1.22
N LEU A 370 23.95 -8.20 2.13
CA LEU A 370 24.96 -7.42 2.85
C LEU A 370 25.86 -8.26 3.75
N SER A 371 25.32 -9.32 4.32
CA SER A 371 26.07 -10.21 5.24
C SER A 371 27.04 -11.16 4.54
N GLY A 372 26.89 -11.37 3.24
CA GLY A 372 27.66 -12.37 2.48
C GLY A 372 27.41 -13.82 2.89
N LYS A 373 26.37 -14.12 3.67
CA LYS A 373 26.05 -15.49 4.12
C LYS A 373 25.82 -16.50 3.00
N MET A 374 25.52 -16.00 1.80
CA MET A 374 25.36 -16.83 0.58
C MET A 374 26.65 -16.97 -0.23
N GLY A 375 27.80 -16.61 0.33
CA GLY A 375 29.10 -16.62 -0.32
C GLY A 375 29.78 -15.25 -0.23
N VAL A 376 29.81 -14.49 -1.34
CA VAL A 376 30.36 -13.13 -1.35
C VAL A 376 29.25 -12.12 -1.08
N ALA A 377 29.53 -11.13 -0.25
CA ALA A 377 28.60 -10.02 -0.02
C ALA A 377 28.37 -9.24 -1.31
N ASP A 378 27.11 -8.99 -1.65
CA ASP A 378 26.71 -8.08 -2.72
C ASP A 378 26.04 -6.84 -2.13
N THR A 379 26.89 -5.83 -1.89
CA THR A 379 26.47 -4.55 -1.29
C THR A 379 25.42 -3.86 -2.15
N SER A 380 25.57 -3.88 -3.46
CA SER A 380 24.66 -3.21 -4.39
C SER A 380 23.26 -3.82 -4.36
N ALA A 381 23.18 -5.16 -4.46
CA ALA A 381 21.92 -5.88 -4.36
C ALA A 381 21.27 -5.70 -2.98
N GLY A 382 22.08 -5.74 -1.90
CA GLY A 382 21.60 -5.56 -0.54
C GLY A 382 20.96 -4.18 -0.32
N ILE A 383 21.61 -3.11 -0.79
CA ILE A 383 21.06 -1.74 -0.72
C ILE A 383 19.79 -1.63 -1.55
N ALA A 384 19.77 -2.19 -2.77
CA ALA A 384 18.61 -2.12 -3.63
C ALA A 384 17.36 -2.77 -3.00
N TRP A 385 17.52 -3.93 -2.35
CA TRP A 385 16.43 -4.59 -1.65
C TRP A 385 15.98 -3.83 -0.39
N LEU A 386 16.92 -3.34 0.44
CA LEU A 386 16.58 -2.50 1.59
C LEU A 386 15.86 -1.21 1.17
N THR A 387 16.28 -0.60 0.05
CA THR A 387 15.62 0.60 -0.48
C THR A 387 14.17 0.30 -0.88
N ARG A 388 13.92 -0.82 -1.58
CA ARG A 388 12.54 -1.22 -1.92
C ARG A 388 11.68 -1.45 -0.68
N ALA A 389 12.22 -2.16 0.32
CA ALA A 389 11.52 -2.40 1.57
C ALA A 389 11.21 -1.09 2.33
N ALA A 390 12.18 -0.17 2.38
CA ALA A 390 12.03 1.14 3.01
C ALA A 390 11.00 2.02 2.31
N GLN A 391 10.98 2.01 0.97
CA GLN A 391 9.98 2.68 0.14
C GLN A 391 8.59 2.05 0.30
N GLY A 392 8.53 0.72 0.52
CA GLY A 392 7.31 0.00 0.88
C GLY A 392 6.81 0.27 2.30
N GLY A 393 7.47 1.18 3.03
CA GLY A 393 7.05 1.61 4.37
C GLY A 393 7.55 0.73 5.51
N ASN A 394 8.41 -0.27 5.27
CA ASN A 394 8.92 -1.14 6.32
C ASN A 394 9.86 -0.38 7.26
N ALA A 395 9.43 -0.15 8.50
CA ALA A 395 10.18 0.61 9.49
C ALA A 395 11.54 -0.02 9.85
N GLN A 396 11.61 -1.36 9.87
CA GLN A 396 12.87 -2.07 10.13
C GLN A 396 13.87 -1.86 8.97
N ALA A 397 13.38 -1.91 7.72
CA ALA A 397 14.21 -1.64 6.55
C ALA A 397 14.68 -0.19 6.49
N GLN A 398 13.81 0.77 6.83
CA GLN A 398 14.19 2.18 6.96
C GLN A 398 15.31 2.35 7.99
N ASN A 399 15.20 1.72 9.16
CA ASN A 399 16.24 1.73 10.17
C ASN A 399 17.54 1.06 9.70
N ASN A 400 17.43 -0.09 9.02
CA ASN A 400 18.60 -0.82 8.53
C ASN A 400 19.34 -0.03 7.44
N LEU A 401 18.61 0.55 6.49
CA LEU A 401 19.17 1.38 5.43
C LEU A 401 19.76 2.68 6.00
N ALA A 402 19.11 3.29 7.00
CA ALA A 402 19.64 4.42 7.72
C ALA A 402 20.99 4.10 8.36
N THR A 403 21.11 2.94 9.02
CA THR A 403 22.36 2.47 9.62
C THR A 403 23.46 2.28 8.57
N VAL A 404 23.11 1.80 7.38
CA VAL A 404 24.05 1.66 6.25
C VAL A 404 24.54 3.03 5.79
N TYR A 405 23.64 4.02 5.63
CA TYR A 405 24.03 5.39 5.29
C TYR A 405 24.82 6.10 6.41
N GLU A 406 24.48 5.86 7.67
CA GLU A 406 25.19 6.47 8.80
C GLU A 406 26.65 6.01 8.89
N ARG A 407 26.89 4.72 8.67
CA ARG A 407 28.24 4.15 8.77
C ARG A 407 29.04 4.29 7.49
N GLY A 408 28.38 4.26 6.35
CA GLY A 408 28.99 4.02 5.07
C GLY A 408 29.47 2.55 4.96
N ILE A 409 29.46 2.00 3.77
CA ILE A 409 30.01 0.66 3.47
C ILE A 409 30.71 0.72 2.12
N THR A 410 31.45 -0.33 1.75
CA THR A 410 32.12 -0.40 0.45
C THR A 410 31.14 -0.16 -0.69
N GLY A 411 31.43 0.83 -1.52
CA GLY A 411 30.58 1.24 -2.65
C GLY A 411 29.44 2.22 -2.29
N LEU A 412 29.23 2.53 -1.01
CA LEU A 412 28.27 3.53 -0.56
C LEU A 412 28.90 4.45 0.49
N PRO A 413 29.20 5.72 0.16
CA PRO A 413 29.77 6.67 1.10
C PRO A 413 28.77 6.99 2.22
N ARG A 414 29.33 7.41 3.36
CA ARG A 414 28.53 7.89 4.49
C ARG A 414 27.63 9.07 4.04
N ASN A 415 26.35 9.00 4.40
CA ASN A 415 25.39 10.07 4.15
C ASN A 415 24.44 10.21 5.35
N ILE A 416 24.78 11.14 6.23
CA ILE A 416 24.07 11.35 7.49
C ILE A 416 22.69 11.99 7.27
N GLU A 417 22.54 12.82 6.27
CA GLU A 417 21.26 13.43 5.95
C GLU A 417 20.22 12.36 5.57
N ASN A 418 20.56 11.47 4.64
CA ASN A 418 19.71 10.35 4.27
C ASN A 418 19.44 9.41 5.47
N ALA A 419 20.46 9.17 6.31
CA ALA A 419 20.28 8.37 7.52
C ALA A 419 19.29 9.02 8.48
N GLY A 420 19.39 10.32 8.75
CA GLY A 420 18.48 11.07 9.61
C GLY A 420 17.02 11.05 9.10
N GLN A 421 16.83 11.22 7.80
CA GLN A 421 15.49 11.14 7.18
C GLN A 421 14.86 9.75 7.33
N LEU A 422 15.62 8.70 7.08
CA LEU A 422 15.14 7.31 7.20
C LEU A 422 14.87 6.92 8.65
N TYR A 423 15.74 7.33 9.60
CA TYR A 423 15.46 7.14 11.02
C TYR A 423 14.19 7.88 11.46
N ALA A 424 13.95 9.10 10.96
CA ALA A 424 12.73 9.85 11.25
C ALA A 424 11.49 9.14 10.71
N LEU A 425 11.53 8.60 9.48
CA LEU A 425 10.43 7.82 8.92
C LEU A 425 10.12 6.58 9.77
N ALA A 426 11.15 5.84 10.18
CA ALA A 426 10.97 4.66 11.05
C ALA A 426 10.48 5.05 12.45
N ALA A 427 11.02 6.13 13.02
CA ALA A 427 10.61 6.65 14.33
C ALA A 427 9.13 7.07 14.33
N ASN A 428 8.65 7.73 13.28
CA ASN A 428 7.23 8.12 13.15
C ASN A 428 6.29 6.90 13.11
N GLN A 429 6.79 5.76 12.68
CA GLN A 429 6.06 4.48 12.72
C GLN A 429 6.18 3.74 14.07
N GLY A 430 6.80 4.35 15.08
CA GLY A 430 6.95 3.74 16.40
C GLY A 430 8.20 2.87 16.57
N HIS A 431 9.12 2.84 15.60
CA HIS A 431 10.32 2.00 15.67
C HIS A 431 11.31 2.51 16.72
N GLY A 432 11.37 1.86 17.87
CA GLY A 432 12.19 2.29 19.02
C GLY A 432 13.68 2.48 18.70
N PRO A 433 14.38 1.49 18.10
CA PRO A 433 15.79 1.62 17.74
C PRO A 433 16.09 2.84 16.85
N ALA A 434 15.23 3.10 15.85
CA ALA A 434 15.38 4.28 14.98
C ALA A 434 15.15 5.58 15.74
N THR A 435 14.19 5.59 16.69
CA THR A 435 13.94 6.76 17.57
C THR A 435 15.18 7.10 18.39
N LEU A 436 15.85 6.10 18.96
CA LEU A 436 17.09 6.31 19.70
C LEU A 436 18.25 6.78 18.80
N ALA A 437 18.39 6.18 17.61
CA ALA A 437 19.41 6.58 16.65
C ALA A 437 19.21 8.06 16.24
N LEU A 438 17.98 8.45 15.93
CA LEU A 438 17.64 9.83 15.60
C LEU A 438 17.93 10.79 16.77
N ALA A 439 17.60 10.39 18.02
CA ALA A 439 17.89 11.19 19.21
C ALA A 439 19.39 11.48 19.34
N ARG A 440 20.25 10.48 19.08
CA ARG A 440 21.71 10.65 19.10
C ARG A 440 22.19 11.60 18.01
N LEU A 441 21.72 11.46 16.78
CA LEU A 441 22.09 12.36 15.67
C LEU A 441 21.69 13.81 15.96
N VAL A 442 20.47 14.04 16.45
CA VAL A 442 19.96 15.36 16.82
C VAL A 442 20.74 15.97 17.98
N TYR A 443 21.08 15.17 18.98
CA TYR A 443 21.89 15.63 20.11
C TYR A 443 23.32 16.05 19.72
N GLN A 444 23.96 15.20 18.90
CA GLN A 444 25.34 15.44 18.45
C GLN A 444 25.43 16.55 17.40
N GLY A 445 24.33 16.97 16.81
CA GLY A 445 24.30 17.93 15.70
C GLY A 445 24.95 17.37 14.42
N VAL A 446 24.87 16.05 14.20
CA VAL A 446 25.46 15.41 13.03
C VAL A 446 24.45 15.45 11.89
N GLY A 447 24.81 16.14 10.80
CA GLY A 447 23.91 16.37 9.66
C GLY A 447 22.85 17.47 9.87
N THR A 448 22.78 18.05 11.07
CA THR A 448 21.89 19.15 11.41
C THR A 448 22.47 19.93 12.59
N LYS A 449 21.89 21.08 12.95
CA LYS A 449 22.26 21.79 14.19
C LYS A 449 21.80 20.97 15.40
N SER A 450 22.68 20.89 16.43
CA SER A 450 22.30 20.23 17.69
C SER A 450 21.07 20.86 18.31
N ASP A 451 20.10 20.00 18.68
CA ASP A 451 18.86 20.40 19.36
C ASP A 451 18.64 19.52 20.61
N PRO A 452 19.13 19.95 21.77
CA PRO A 452 18.97 19.18 23.01
C PRO A 452 17.51 19.01 23.45
N ILE A 453 16.62 19.97 23.12
CA ILE A 453 15.18 19.91 23.46
C ILE A 453 14.55 18.72 22.72
N LYS A 454 14.71 18.70 21.39
CA LYS A 454 14.21 17.62 20.55
C LYS A 454 14.89 16.28 20.84
N ALA A 455 16.20 16.31 21.11
CA ALA A 455 16.95 15.10 21.44
C ALA A 455 16.45 14.45 22.74
N TRP A 456 16.16 15.25 23.78
CA TRP A 456 15.60 14.74 25.03
C TRP A 456 14.21 14.13 24.81
N ALA A 457 13.33 14.80 24.06
CA ALA A 457 12.00 14.29 23.75
C ALA A 457 12.07 12.95 22.99
N LEU A 458 12.92 12.85 21.94
CA LEU A 458 13.14 11.62 21.18
C LEU A 458 13.74 10.50 22.05
N ALA A 459 14.73 10.80 22.90
CA ALA A 459 15.33 9.81 23.78
C ALA A 459 14.31 9.27 24.80
N THR A 460 13.50 10.14 25.40
CA THR A 460 12.41 9.75 26.31
C THR A 460 11.38 8.88 25.59
N LEU A 461 11.00 9.27 24.37
CA LEU A 461 10.09 8.46 23.55
C LEU A 461 10.69 7.09 23.20
N ALA A 462 12.01 6.99 22.98
CA ALA A 462 12.68 5.73 22.75
C ALA A 462 12.64 4.82 23.98
N VAL A 463 12.81 5.38 25.21
CA VAL A 463 12.64 4.62 26.47
C VAL A 463 11.22 4.04 26.56
N GLU A 464 10.20 4.87 26.33
CA GLU A 464 8.80 4.43 26.34
C GLU A 464 8.53 3.33 25.29
N ARG A 465 9.27 3.31 24.18
CA ARG A 465 9.24 2.27 23.14
C ARG A 465 10.14 1.07 23.45
N GLY A 466 10.59 0.95 24.70
CA GLY A 466 11.34 -0.22 25.18
C GLY A 466 12.86 -0.17 24.97
N GLN A 467 13.43 0.95 24.53
CA GLN A 467 14.87 1.11 24.35
C GLN A 467 15.52 1.59 25.65
N LYS A 468 15.81 0.67 26.57
CA LYS A 468 16.41 0.99 27.88
C LYS A 468 17.76 1.70 27.78
N GLU A 469 18.51 1.46 26.70
CA GLU A 469 19.78 2.13 26.43
C GLU A 469 19.63 3.64 26.22
N ALA A 470 18.42 4.12 25.98
CA ALA A 470 18.12 5.54 25.84
C ALA A 470 18.13 6.29 27.19
N ASP A 471 17.96 5.61 28.34
CA ASP A 471 17.96 6.24 29.68
C ASP A 471 19.23 7.04 29.96
N ALA A 472 20.39 6.53 29.54
CA ALA A 472 21.65 7.24 29.66
C ALA A 472 21.64 8.56 28.89
N LEU A 473 21.10 8.57 27.67
CA LEU A 473 21.00 9.77 26.85
C LEU A 473 19.99 10.77 27.44
N VAL A 474 18.83 10.29 27.92
CA VAL A 474 17.84 11.13 28.61
C VAL A 474 18.48 11.87 29.78
N THR A 475 19.23 11.14 30.63
CA THR A 475 19.93 11.70 31.80
C THR A 475 20.99 12.71 31.39
N GLU A 476 21.85 12.36 30.43
CA GLU A 476 22.89 13.23 29.92
C GLU A 476 22.33 14.54 29.37
N VAL A 477 21.33 14.48 28.52
CA VAL A 477 20.73 15.68 27.91
C VAL A 477 20.01 16.52 28.95
N ALA A 478 19.31 15.90 29.91
CA ALA A 478 18.59 16.60 30.97
C ALA A 478 19.49 17.49 31.82
N THR A 479 20.77 17.12 32.01
CA THR A 479 21.74 17.97 32.75
C THR A 479 22.11 19.26 32.02
N LYS A 480 21.89 19.33 30.72
CA LYS A 480 22.22 20.48 29.86
C LYS A 480 21.01 21.39 29.58
N LEU A 481 19.83 20.99 30.01
CA LEU A 481 18.60 21.78 29.82
C LEU A 481 18.33 22.66 31.05
N ASP A 482 18.13 23.96 30.83
CA ASP A 482 17.55 24.83 31.82
C ASP A 482 16.04 24.57 32.03
N GLU A 483 15.42 25.22 33.01
CA GLU A 483 14.03 25.00 33.38
C GLU A 483 13.05 25.29 32.20
N LYS A 484 13.30 26.37 31.46
CA LYS A 484 12.47 26.76 30.30
C LYS A 484 12.61 25.74 29.16
N GLN A 485 13.80 25.25 28.92
CA GLN A 485 14.08 24.21 27.92
C GLN A 485 13.47 22.87 28.30
N ARG A 486 13.44 22.51 29.60
CA ARG A 486 12.74 21.30 30.08
C ARG A 486 11.25 21.33 29.80
N VAL A 487 10.59 22.49 30.06
CA VAL A 487 9.18 22.67 29.74
C VAL A 487 8.94 22.52 28.22
N ALA A 488 9.83 23.10 27.41
CA ALA A 488 9.75 22.98 25.96
C ALA A 488 9.94 21.52 25.48
N ALA A 489 10.85 20.78 26.11
CA ALA A 489 11.10 19.37 25.78
C ALA A 489 9.91 18.45 26.12
N LEU A 490 9.23 18.71 27.23
CA LEU A 490 8.00 18.03 27.59
C LEU A 490 6.88 18.30 26.57
N LYS A 491 6.73 19.55 26.13
CA LYS A 491 5.76 19.93 25.10
C LYS A 491 6.07 19.25 23.75
N GLU A 492 7.35 19.20 23.38
CA GLU A 492 7.79 18.51 22.17
C GLU A 492 7.47 17.01 22.23
N LEU A 493 7.72 16.36 23.37
CA LEU A 493 7.37 14.96 23.60
C LEU A 493 5.86 14.70 23.42
N GLU A 494 5.01 15.54 24.03
CA GLU A 494 3.56 15.41 23.89
C GLU A 494 3.10 15.64 22.43
N THR A 495 3.73 16.56 21.72
CA THR A 495 3.49 16.78 20.29
C THR A 495 3.82 15.54 19.46
N MET A 496 4.99 14.92 19.72
CA MET A 496 5.38 13.66 19.05
C MET A 496 4.42 12.50 19.37
N LYS A 497 3.91 12.41 20.60
CA LYS A 497 2.95 11.38 21.01
C LYS A 497 1.58 11.58 20.37
N SER A 498 1.14 12.81 20.24
CA SER A 498 -0.18 13.12 19.67
C SER A 498 -0.26 12.92 18.15
N GLY A 499 0.87 12.75 17.46
CA GLY A 499 0.94 12.65 16.00
C GLY A 499 0.54 13.94 15.27
N LYS A 500 0.33 15.04 15.99
CA LYS A 500 0.04 16.35 15.39
C LYS A 500 1.33 16.92 14.81
N ALA A 501 1.31 17.27 13.52
CA ALA A 501 2.42 18.00 12.92
C ALA A 501 2.66 19.30 13.71
N PRO A 502 3.92 19.69 14.00
CA PRO A 502 4.20 20.97 14.61
C PRO A 502 3.65 22.09 13.74
N GLU A 503 3.00 23.08 14.35
CA GLU A 503 2.62 24.32 13.66
C GLU A 503 3.86 24.85 12.93
N LYS A 504 3.78 24.97 11.60
CA LYS A 504 4.87 25.48 10.76
C LYS A 504 5.27 26.88 11.27
N LYS A 505 6.42 26.99 11.91
CA LYS A 505 7.20 28.20 11.82
C LYS A 505 7.94 28.14 10.50
N ASP A 506 7.75 29.16 9.67
CA ASP A 506 8.41 29.33 8.38
C ASP A 506 9.92 29.09 8.51
N ASP A 507 10.38 27.91 8.11
CA ASP A 507 11.77 27.69 7.72
C ASP A 507 11.84 26.47 6.76
N ALA A 508 12.47 26.73 5.64
CA ALA A 508 12.86 25.91 4.50
C ALA A 508 12.29 24.48 4.38
N SER A 509 11.49 24.28 3.34
CA SER A 509 11.12 22.99 2.77
C SER A 509 12.30 22.02 2.68
N VAL A 510 12.23 20.93 3.46
CA VAL A 510 13.10 19.78 3.25
C VAL A 510 12.58 19.06 2.00
N PRO A 511 13.35 18.97 0.91
CA PRO A 511 12.93 18.23 -0.28
C PRO A 511 12.76 16.75 0.08
N ALA A 512 11.77 16.12 -0.52
CA ALA A 512 11.60 14.67 -0.43
C ALA A 512 12.91 13.96 -0.84
N PRO A 513 13.28 12.84 -0.18
CA PRO A 513 14.52 12.15 -0.49
C PRO A 513 14.54 11.73 -1.96
N THR A 514 15.48 12.30 -2.72
CA THR A 514 15.74 11.83 -4.09
C THR A 514 16.29 10.41 -3.99
N ALA A 515 15.49 9.44 -4.46
CA ALA A 515 15.94 8.07 -4.57
C ALA A 515 17.24 8.02 -5.41
N PRO A 516 18.29 7.34 -4.96
CA PRO A 516 19.44 7.11 -5.81
C PRO A 516 18.97 6.37 -7.07
N ALA A 517 19.52 6.76 -8.24
CA ALA A 517 19.19 6.13 -9.52
C ALA A 517 19.35 4.61 -9.39
N ILE A 518 18.25 3.89 -9.53
CA ILE A 518 18.19 2.44 -9.34
C ILE A 518 18.93 1.81 -10.51
N ALA A 519 20.05 1.13 -10.24
CA ALA A 519 20.63 0.21 -11.21
C ALA A 519 19.58 -0.86 -11.58
N PRO A 520 19.48 -1.26 -12.86
CA PRO A 520 18.49 -2.25 -13.28
C PRO A 520 18.67 -3.53 -12.45
N GLY A 521 17.56 -3.98 -11.84
CA GLY A 521 17.54 -5.16 -10.97
C GLY A 521 18.09 -6.40 -11.68
N PRO A 522 18.55 -7.40 -10.92
CA PRO A 522 19.11 -8.63 -11.50
C PRO A 522 18.09 -9.26 -12.44
N LYS A 523 18.55 -9.64 -13.64
CA LYS A 523 17.73 -10.31 -14.67
C LYS A 523 17.07 -11.55 -14.04
N LYS A 524 15.79 -11.75 -14.32
CA LYS A 524 15.00 -12.92 -13.88
C LYS A 524 15.81 -14.19 -14.07
N VAL A 525 16.21 -14.80 -12.98
CA VAL A 525 16.79 -16.15 -13.01
C VAL A 525 15.65 -17.11 -13.29
N LYS A 526 15.76 -17.90 -14.37
CA LYS A 526 14.79 -18.95 -14.67
C LYS A 526 14.81 -19.98 -13.54
N PRO A 527 13.66 -20.52 -13.10
CA PRO A 527 13.64 -21.56 -12.10
C PRO A 527 14.44 -22.78 -12.60
N VAL A 528 15.33 -23.25 -11.78
CA VAL A 528 16.00 -24.54 -11.99
C VAL A 528 14.93 -25.63 -11.82
N LYS A 529 14.77 -26.46 -12.85
CA LYS A 529 13.85 -27.60 -12.86
C LYS A 529 14.26 -28.63 -11.84
#